data_bb9ec2c55abdc0bb5f13cd2ff6f18d32
#
_entry.id   bb9ec2c55abdc0bb5f13cd2ff6f18d32
#
_cell.length_a   1.000
_cell.length_b   1.000
_cell.length_c   1.000
_cell.angle_alpha   90.00
_cell.angle_beta   90.00
_cell.angle_gamma   90.00
#
_symmetry.space_group_name_H-M   'P 1'
#
loop_
_entity.id
_entity.type
_entity.pdbx_description
1 polymer ?
#
loop_
_entity_poly.entity_id
_entity_poly.type
_entity_poly.pdbx_seq_one_letter_code
_entity_poly.pdbx_strand_id
1 'polypeptide(L)'
;MAKNIKNGNKKSSVNDAFEGAKAALPIFIDEYTKECDRKNVIESKITTLLTIEIAVLTVFIPIIPFENIKTLLADNCNSIIIAATISCALLVISIVMMAISFGILMSAVSIQTYSKVDIEKLDLEENLRQDANSVEKGLCDHYKIITLENSDINDRKARKY
;
A
#
# COMPACT_ATOMS: atom_id res chain seq x y z
N MET A 1 -3.21 -71.39 -27.15
CA MET A 1 -3.39 -69.98 -27.54
C MET A 1 -3.19 -69.11 -26.30
N ALA A 2 -1.99 -68.59 -26.09
CA ALA A 2 -1.66 -67.74 -24.96
C ALA A 2 -1.80 -66.30 -25.39
N LYS A 3 -2.72 -65.55 -24.77
CA LYS A 3 -3.00 -64.11 -24.99
C LYS A 3 -1.96 -63.27 -24.27
N ASN A 4 -1.03 -62.70 -25.00
CA ASN A 4 0.01 -61.81 -24.52
C ASN A 4 -0.65 -60.46 -24.18
N ILE A 5 -0.90 -60.23 -22.88
CA ILE A 5 -1.35 -58.92 -22.37
C ILE A 5 -0.12 -58.03 -22.29
N LYS A 6 0.10 -57.17 -23.26
CA LYS A 6 1.07 -56.09 -23.20
C LYS A 6 0.58 -55.08 -22.12
N ASN A 7 1.12 -55.18 -20.91
CA ASN A 7 1.07 -54.11 -19.94
C ASN A 7 1.89 -52.91 -20.51
N GLY A 8 1.22 -52.01 -21.17
CA GLY A 8 1.76 -50.70 -21.52
C GLY A 8 1.96 -49.90 -20.24
N ASN A 9 3.13 -50.00 -19.63
CA ASN A 9 3.59 -49.16 -18.56
C ASN A 9 3.67 -47.72 -19.15
N LYS A 10 2.56 -46.95 -19.03
CA LYS A 10 2.54 -45.54 -19.28
C LYS A 10 3.38 -44.90 -18.18
N LYS A 11 4.70 -44.80 -18.40
CA LYS A 11 5.50 -43.81 -17.69
C LYS A 11 4.91 -42.46 -18.07
N SER A 12 3.94 -41.97 -17.27
CA SER A 12 3.64 -40.54 -17.27
C SER A 12 4.94 -39.89 -16.82
N SER A 13 5.60 -39.23 -17.73
CA SER A 13 6.83 -38.52 -17.43
C SER A 13 6.47 -37.49 -16.36
N VAL A 14 7.30 -37.37 -15.34
CA VAL A 14 7.17 -36.30 -14.31
C VAL A 14 7.11 -34.94 -14.98
N ASN A 15 7.58 -34.82 -16.22
CA ASN A 15 7.54 -33.63 -17.06
C ASN A 15 6.12 -33.13 -17.43
N ASP A 16 5.08 -34.00 -17.37
CA ASP A 16 3.69 -33.59 -17.68
C ASP A 16 2.99 -32.97 -16.44
N ALA A 17 3.59 -33.15 -15.25
CA ALA A 17 3.09 -32.52 -14.05
C ALA A 17 3.41 -31.02 -14.10
N PHE A 18 2.37 -30.19 -13.95
CA PHE A 18 2.47 -28.73 -13.92
C PHE A 18 2.80 -28.04 -15.26
N GLU A 19 2.51 -28.65 -16.40
CA GLU A 19 2.70 -28.03 -17.72
C GLU A 19 2.06 -26.62 -17.83
N GLY A 20 0.95 -26.38 -17.11
CA GLY A 20 0.29 -25.09 -17.04
C GLY A 20 1.07 -24.02 -16.25
N ALA A 21 2.06 -24.38 -15.45
CA ALA A 21 2.81 -23.43 -14.62
C ALA A 21 3.57 -22.41 -15.48
N LYS A 22 4.14 -22.87 -16.60
CA LYS A 22 4.82 -22.01 -17.56
C LYS A 22 3.92 -20.93 -18.16
N ALA A 23 2.66 -21.25 -18.43
CA ALA A 23 1.68 -20.29 -18.95
C ALA A 23 1.15 -19.36 -17.83
N ALA A 24 1.07 -19.85 -16.59
CA ALA A 24 0.55 -19.10 -15.46
C ALA A 24 1.58 -18.12 -14.86
N LEU A 25 2.86 -18.44 -14.87
CA LEU A 25 3.91 -17.63 -14.28
C LEU A 25 3.93 -16.16 -14.77
N PRO A 26 3.85 -15.86 -16.06
CA PRO A 26 3.79 -14.46 -16.53
C PRO A 26 2.58 -13.71 -15.98
N ILE A 27 1.45 -14.39 -15.79
CA ILE A 27 0.23 -13.79 -15.24
C ILE A 27 0.44 -13.40 -13.77
N PHE A 28 1.05 -14.26 -12.97
CA PHE A 28 1.36 -13.94 -11.57
C PHE A 28 2.39 -12.82 -11.42
N ILE A 29 3.39 -12.78 -12.29
CA ILE A 29 4.38 -11.68 -12.34
C ILE A 29 3.68 -10.36 -12.69
N ASP A 30 2.77 -10.36 -13.66
CA ASP A 30 2.00 -9.18 -14.07
C ASP A 30 1.10 -8.69 -12.92
N GLU A 31 0.38 -9.59 -12.24
CA GLU A 31 -0.44 -9.23 -11.08
C GLU A 31 0.41 -8.68 -9.92
N TYR A 32 1.57 -9.26 -9.64
CA TYR A 32 2.51 -8.71 -8.65
C TYR A 32 2.96 -7.30 -9.02
N THR A 33 3.30 -7.07 -10.29
CA THR A 33 3.73 -5.76 -10.81
C THR A 33 2.60 -4.74 -10.66
N LYS A 34 1.37 -5.10 -10.98
CA LYS A 34 0.19 -4.23 -10.80
C LYS A 34 -0.01 -3.84 -9.34
N GLU A 35 0.16 -4.75 -8.38
CA GLU A 35 0.06 -4.42 -6.96
C GLU A 35 1.22 -3.51 -6.50
N CYS A 36 2.41 -3.65 -7.06
CA CYS A 36 3.53 -2.72 -6.84
C CYS A 36 3.22 -1.32 -7.39
N ASP A 37 2.66 -1.23 -8.58
CA ASP A 37 2.26 0.05 -9.20
C ASP A 37 1.11 0.70 -8.41
N ARG A 38 0.13 -0.09 -7.98
CA ARG A 38 -0.97 0.37 -7.12
C ARG A 38 -0.43 0.98 -5.82
N LYS A 39 0.56 0.35 -5.20
CA LYS A 39 1.28 0.91 -4.04
C LYS A 39 1.82 2.30 -4.34
N ASN A 40 2.58 2.43 -5.43
CA ASN A 40 3.24 3.69 -5.81
C ASN A 40 2.20 4.80 -6.03
N VAL A 41 1.07 4.47 -6.66
CA VAL A 41 -0.04 5.42 -6.88
C VAL A 41 -0.66 5.86 -5.56
N ILE A 42 -0.91 4.95 -4.62
CA ILE A 42 -1.47 5.26 -3.31
C ILE A 42 -0.51 6.15 -2.53
N GLU A 43 0.77 5.79 -2.44
CA GLU A 43 1.79 6.54 -1.72
C GLU A 43 2.01 7.94 -2.32
N SER A 44 2.00 8.06 -3.65
CA SER A 44 2.08 9.34 -4.34
C SER A 44 0.90 10.27 -4.01
N LYS A 45 -0.33 9.75 -4.00
CA LYS A 45 -1.52 10.52 -3.63
C LYS A 45 -1.45 11.01 -2.19
N ILE A 46 -1.08 10.15 -1.25
CA ILE A 46 -0.96 10.51 0.17
C ILE A 46 0.13 11.58 0.34
N THR A 47 1.29 11.42 -0.29
CA THR A 47 2.39 12.40 -0.24
C THR A 47 1.96 13.75 -0.83
N THR A 48 1.19 13.75 -1.91
CA THR A 48 0.63 14.97 -2.50
C THR A 48 -0.30 15.68 -1.53
N LEU A 49 -1.21 14.95 -0.88
CA LEU A 49 -2.13 15.51 0.12
C LEU A 49 -1.36 16.11 1.32
N LEU A 50 -0.35 15.40 1.84
CA LEU A 50 0.51 15.91 2.90
C LEU A 50 1.23 17.20 2.49
N THR A 51 1.75 17.25 1.27
CA THR A 51 2.43 18.45 0.74
C THR A 51 1.47 19.64 0.66
N ILE A 52 0.24 19.42 0.20
CA ILE A 52 -0.79 20.46 0.15
C ILE A 52 -1.13 20.95 1.57
N GLU A 53 -1.31 20.04 2.52
CA GLU A 53 -1.63 20.37 3.90
C GLU A 53 -0.53 21.21 4.55
N ILE A 54 0.74 20.82 4.37
CA ILE A 54 1.90 21.58 4.85
C ILE A 54 1.97 22.97 4.18
N ALA A 55 1.73 23.06 2.87
CA ALA A 55 1.72 24.33 2.16
C ALA A 55 0.63 25.27 2.68
N VAL A 56 -0.58 24.74 2.92
CA VAL A 56 -1.69 25.49 3.52
C VAL A 56 -1.29 26.03 4.90
N LEU A 57 -0.76 25.16 5.78
CA LEU A 57 -0.31 25.58 7.12
C LEU A 57 0.76 26.69 7.03
N THR A 58 1.74 26.53 6.15
CA THR A 58 2.84 27.48 5.99
C THR A 58 2.35 28.87 5.56
N VAL A 59 1.30 28.94 4.74
CA VAL A 59 0.72 30.21 4.30
C VAL A 59 -0.21 30.79 5.35
N PHE A 60 -1.05 29.99 5.99
CA PHE A 60 -2.09 30.49 6.89
C PHE A 60 -1.57 30.88 8.27
N ILE A 61 -0.60 30.18 8.84
CA ILE A 61 -0.10 30.48 10.20
C ILE A 61 0.47 31.91 10.30
N PRO A 62 1.30 32.41 9.37
CA PRO A 62 1.80 33.79 9.45
C PRO A 62 0.73 34.88 9.24
N ILE A 63 -0.39 34.54 8.61
CA ILE A 63 -1.47 35.52 8.34
C ILE A 63 -2.34 35.76 9.59
N ILE A 64 -2.29 34.86 10.59
CA ILE A 64 -3.09 35.00 11.80
C ILE A 64 -2.63 36.23 12.59
N PRO A 65 -3.46 37.28 12.77
CA PRO A 65 -3.08 38.51 13.46
C PRO A 65 -3.18 38.34 14.98
N PHE A 66 -2.27 37.56 15.58
CA PHE A 66 -2.30 37.24 17.02
C PHE A 66 -2.36 38.47 17.93
N GLU A 67 -1.67 39.54 17.58
CA GLU A 67 -1.69 40.80 18.37
C GLU A 67 -3.07 41.49 18.31
N ASN A 68 -3.70 41.51 17.13
CA ASN A 68 -5.04 42.08 16.98
C ASN A 68 -6.09 41.28 17.72
N ILE A 69 -5.93 39.96 17.85
CA ILE A 69 -6.84 39.10 18.63
C ILE A 69 -6.80 39.50 20.10
N LYS A 70 -5.61 39.75 20.66
CA LYS A 70 -5.46 40.19 22.07
C LYS A 70 -6.15 41.54 22.30
N THR A 71 -5.98 42.52 21.42
CA THR A 71 -6.62 43.81 21.54
C THR A 71 -8.14 43.75 21.43
N LEU A 72 -8.66 42.91 20.52
CA LEU A 72 -10.10 42.72 20.32
C LEU A 72 -10.76 42.05 21.54
N LEU A 73 -10.06 41.12 22.21
CA LEU A 73 -10.53 40.45 23.43
C LEU A 73 -10.49 41.37 24.65
N ALA A 74 -9.67 42.44 24.61
CA ALA A 74 -9.56 43.43 25.66
C ALA A 74 -10.53 44.61 25.51
N ASP A 75 -11.30 44.66 24.40
CA ASP A 75 -12.27 45.70 24.11
C ASP A 75 -13.47 45.63 25.09
N ASN A 76 -14.09 46.77 25.35
CA ASN A 76 -15.27 46.84 26.23
C ASN A 76 -16.60 46.65 25.49
N CYS A 77 -16.58 46.44 24.18
CA CYS A 77 -17.78 46.21 23.37
C CYS A 77 -18.16 44.73 23.34
N ASN A 78 -19.25 44.36 23.99
CA ASN A 78 -19.70 42.95 24.06
C ASN A 78 -19.85 42.26 22.71
N SER A 79 -20.32 42.97 21.68
CA SER A 79 -20.48 42.37 20.33
C SER A 79 -19.13 42.03 19.69
N ILE A 80 -18.10 42.84 19.89
CA ILE A 80 -16.74 42.61 19.38
C ILE A 80 -16.10 41.43 20.10
N ILE A 81 -16.26 41.39 21.43
CA ILE A 81 -15.74 40.27 22.23
C ILE A 81 -16.36 38.94 21.79
N ILE A 82 -17.68 38.88 21.60
CA ILE A 82 -18.38 37.68 21.16
C ILE A 82 -17.88 37.24 19.78
N ALA A 83 -17.77 38.14 18.81
CA ALA A 83 -17.28 37.85 17.46
C ALA A 83 -15.83 37.33 17.49
N ALA A 84 -14.95 38.01 18.24
CA ALA A 84 -13.57 37.60 18.43
C ALA A 84 -13.46 36.19 19.06
N THR A 85 -14.24 35.91 20.09
CA THR A 85 -14.27 34.60 20.77
C THR A 85 -14.72 33.49 19.82
N ILE A 86 -15.79 33.72 19.04
CA ILE A 86 -16.27 32.75 18.02
C ILE A 86 -15.19 32.50 16.99
N SER A 87 -14.54 33.56 16.47
CA SER A 87 -13.47 33.45 15.47
C SER A 87 -12.27 32.65 16.00
N CYS A 88 -11.85 32.92 17.25
CA CYS A 88 -10.79 32.16 17.90
C CYS A 88 -11.16 30.67 18.08
N ALA A 89 -12.41 30.40 18.49
CA ALA A 89 -12.88 29.02 18.63
C ALA A 89 -12.86 28.27 17.29
N LEU A 90 -13.34 28.89 16.21
CA LEU A 90 -13.31 28.30 14.86
C LEU A 90 -11.87 28.07 14.39
N LEU A 91 -10.95 28.97 14.67
CA LEU A 91 -9.53 28.82 14.32
C LEU A 91 -8.92 27.64 15.06
N VAL A 92 -9.15 27.51 16.36
CA VAL A 92 -8.65 26.37 17.15
C VAL A 92 -9.22 25.06 16.62
N ILE A 93 -10.52 25.00 16.34
CA ILE A 93 -11.16 23.81 15.75
C ILE A 93 -10.51 23.45 14.42
N SER A 94 -10.26 24.42 13.54
CA SER A 94 -9.60 24.18 12.25
C SER A 94 -8.20 23.60 12.42
N ILE A 95 -7.39 24.13 13.32
CA ILE A 95 -6.04 23.62 13.61
C ILE A 95 -6.11 22.18 14.14
N VAL A 96 -7.04 21.88 15.04
CA VAL A 96 -7.22 20.53 15.57
C VAL A 96 -7.62 19.55 14.46
N MET A 97 -8.56 19.93 13.60
CA MET A 97 -8.98 19.09 12.46
C MET A 97 -7.83 18.83 11.50
N MET A 98 -7.00 19.84 11.20
CA MET A 98 -5.80 19.65 10.37
C MET A 98 -4.79 18.72 11.04
N ALA A 99 -4.54 18.85 12.34
CA ALA A 99 -3.64 17.96 13.06
C ALA A 99 -4.13 16.49 13.05
N ILE A 100 -5.44 16.28 13.14
CA ILE A 100 -6.04 14.94 13.01
C ILE A 100 -5.85 14.42 11.59
N SER A 101 -6.14 15.22 10.55
CA SER A 101 -5.94 14.87 9.15
C SER A 101 -4.49 14.47 8.88
N PHE A 102 -3.54 15.29 9.31
CA PHE A 102 -2.11 15.01 9.20
C PHE A 102 -1.73 13.68 9.87
N GLY A 103 -2.24 13.42 11.07
CA GLY A 103 -2.00 12.18 11.81
C GLY A 103 -2.52 10.94 11.05
N ILE A 104 -3.71 11.05 10.44
CA ILE A 104 -4.30 9.98 9.62
C ILE A 104 -3.43 9.72 8.38
N LEU A 105 -3.04 10.78 7.65
CA LEU A 105 -2.21 10.66 6.45
C LEU A 105 -0.83 10.07 6.79
N MET A 106 -0.19 10.52 7.87
CA MET A 106 1.08 9.96 8.35
C MET A 106 0.94 8.48 8.73
N SER A 107 -0.17 8.09 9.37
CA SER A 107 -0.46 6.68 9.67
C SER A 107 -0.64 5.84 8.40
N ALA A 108 -1.13 6.40 7.31
CA ALA A 108 -1.28 5.71 6.02
C ALA A 108 0.06 5.55 5.28
N VAL A 109 0.98 6.51 5.44
CA VAL A 109 2.36 6.43 4.89
C VAL A 109 3.23 5.50 5.73
N SER A 110 2.89 5.29 7.01
CA SER A 110 3.67 4.46 7.92
C SER A 110 4.09 3.15 7.26
N ILE A 111 5.40 2.89 7.35
CA ILE A 111 6.10 1.82 6.64
C ILE A 111 5.49 0.47 7.00
N GLN A 112 4.66 -0.06 6.11
CA GLN A 112 4.32 -1.48 6.12
C GLN A 112 5.32 -2.17 5.21
N THR A 113 5.97 -3.19 5.75
CA THR A 113 6.91 -4.02 4.98
C THR A 113 6.13 -4.74 3.89
N TYR A 114 6.43 -4.42 2.63
CA TYR A 114 5.89 -5.17 1.49
C TYR A 114 6.65 -6.46 1.32
N SER A 115 5.94 -7.53 1.08
CA SER A 115 6.53 -8.80 0.72
C SER A 115 7.16 -8.68 -0.66
N LYS A 116 8.48 -8.92 -0.72
CA LYS A 116 9.25 -8.95 -1.97
C LYS A 116 9.58 -10.40 -2.31
N VAL A 117 9.85 -10.64 -3.58
CA VAL A 117 10.46 -11.89 -4.00
C VAL A 117 11.82 -12.00 -3.33
N ASP A 118 11.94 -12.91 -2.39
CA ASP A 118 13.17 -13.17 -1.66
C ASP A 118 14.04 -14.14 -2.50
N ILE A 119 14.98 -13.54 -3.22
CA ILE A 119 15.88 -14.29 -4.11
C ILE A 119 16.78 -15.24 -3.31
N GLU A 120 17.08 -14.91 -2.05
CA GLU A 120 17.92 -15.74 -1.18
C GLU A 120 17.19 -17.02 -0.74
N LYS A 121 15.85 -16.96 -0.59
CA LYS A 121 15.02 -18.15 -0.30
C LYS A 121 14.79 -19.04 -1.52
N LEU A 122 14.95 -18.50 -2.72
CA LEU A 122 15.10 -19.29 -3.91
C LEU A 122 16.55 -19.82 -3.92
N ASP A 123 16.84 -20.86 -3.12
CA ASP A 123 18.13 -21.52 -3.17
C ASP A 123 18.35 -22.03 -4.61
N LEU A 124 19.02 -21.15 -5.39
CA LEU A 124 19.17 -21.30 -6.83
C LEU A 124 19.84 -22.64 -7.20
N GLU A 125 20.75 -23.15 -6.36
CA GLU A 125 21.42 -24.42 -6.65
C GLU A 125 20.48 -25.61 -6.49
N GLU A 126 19.65 -25.63 -5.45
CA GLU A 126 18.71 -26.74 -5.23
C GLU A 126 17.57 -26.69 -6.27
N ASN A 127 17.06 -25.51 -6.57
CA ASN A 127 16.01 -25.33 -7.57
C ASN A 127 16.49 -25.61 -8.99
N LEU A 128 17.73 -25.25 -9.35
CA LEU A 128 18.32 -25.56 -10.65
C LEU A 128 18.53 -27.07 -10.89
N ARG A 129 18.50 -27.89 -9.85
CA ARG A 129 18.56 -29.36 -9.97
C ARG A 129 17.19 -30.00 -10.16
N GLN A 130 16.10 -29.23 -9.97
CA GLN A 130 14.74 -29.72 -10.14
C GLN A 130 14.30 -29.60 -11.61
N ASP A 131 13.19 -30.25 -11.95
CA ASP A 131 12.60 -30.10 -13.26
C ASP A 131 11.99 -28.67 -13.41
N ALA A 132 12.00 -28.14 -14.62
CA ALA A 132 11.56 -26.78 -14.92
C ALA A 132 10.10 -26.53 -14.48
N ASN A 133 9.22 -27.50 -14.68
CA ASN A 133 7.79 -27.36 -14.33
C ASN A 133 7.56 -27.28 -12.82
N SER A 134 8.34 -27.97 -12.00
CA SER A 134 8.29 -27.89 -10.55
C SER A 134 8.80 -26.55 -10.04
N VAL A 135 9.87 -26.01 -10.63
CA VAL A 135 10.39 -24.68 -10.30
C VAL A 135 9.38 -23.57 -10.69
N GLU A 136 8.83 -23.65 -11.89
CA GLU A 136 7.83 -22.68 -12.37
C GLU A 136 6.57 -22.70 -11.47
N LYS A 137 6.13 -23.90 -11.04
CA LYS A 137 5.02 -24.01 -10.07
C LYS A 137 5.37 -23.39 -8.73
N GLY A 138 6.55 -23.63 -8.19
CA GLY A 138 7.03 -23.03 -6.95
C GLY A 138 7.04 -21.49 -7.03
N LEU A 139 7.50 -20.95 -8.16
CA LEU A 139 7.45 -19.50 -8.43
C LEU A 139 6.01 -18.98 -8.50
N CYS A 140 5.10 -19.67 -9.18
CA CYS A 140 3.69 -19.28 -9.22
C CYS A 140 3.08 -19.21 -7.83
N ASP A 141 3.30 -20.22 -6.99
CA ASP A 141 2.78 -20.27 -5.63
C ASP A 141 3.36 -19.12 -4.78
N HIS A 142 4.66 -18.83 -4.93
CA HIS A 142 5.31 -17.72 -4.24
C HIS A 142 4.77 -16.36 -4.67
N TYR A 143 4.71 -16.07 -5.98
CA TYR A 143 4.14 -14.83 -6.49
C TYR A 143 2.68 -14.64 -6.06
N LYS A 144 1.88 -15.70 -6.05
CA LYS A 144 0.50 -15.65 -5.59
C LYS A 144 0.42 -15.20 -4.13
N ILE A 145 1.23 -15.78 -3.25
CA ILE A 145 1.21 -15.44 -1.81
C ILE A 145 1.59 -13.98 -1.61
N ILE A 146 2.73 -13.53 -2.15
CA ILE A 146 3.19 -12.16 -1.97
C ILE A 146 2.27 -11.13 -2.61
N THR A 147 1.61 -11.47 -3.73
CA THR A 147 0.62 -10.60 -4.36
C THR A 147 -0.60 -10.40 -3.46
N LEU A 148 -1.12 -11.48 -2.87
CA LEU A 148 -2.27 -11.41 -1.95
C LEU A 148 -1.92 -10.61 -0.67
N GLU A 149 -0.74 -10.80 -0.10
CA GLU A 149 -0.27 -10.03 1.06
C GLU A 149 -0.14 -8.54 0.72
N ASN A 150 0.46 -8.20 -0.42
CA ASN A 150 0.61 -6.83 -0.87
C ASN A 150 -0.74 -6.17 -1.20
N SER A 151 -1.67 -6.92 -1.78
CA SER A 151 -3.04 -6.46 -2.05
C SER A 151 -3.78 -6.10 -0.75
N ASP A 152 -3.70 -6.93 0.29
CA ASP A 152 -4.31 -6.62 1.59
C ASP A 152 -3.68 -5.37 2.24
N ILE A 153 -2.36 -5.20 2.13
CA ILE A 153 -1.66 -4.00 2.59
C ILE A 153 -2.15 -2.75 1.83
N ASN A 154 -2.25 -2.83 0.50
CA ASN A 154 -2.73 -1.74 -0.34
C ASN A 154 -4.17 -1.38 -0.03
N ASP A 155 -5.04 -2.36 0.20
CA ASP A 155 -6.45 -2.15 0.57
C ASP A 155 -6.58 -1.49 1.94
N ARG A 156 -5.74 -1.88 2.91
CA ARG A 156 -5.70 -1.22 4.23
C ARG A 156 -5.23 0.22 4.14
N LYS A 157 -4.22 0.51 3.31
CA LYS A 157 -3.77 1.89 3.06
C LYS A 157 -4.85 2.70 2.36
N ALA A 158 -5.45 2.17 1.30
CA ALA A 158 -6.49 2.85 0.54
C ALA A 158 -7.74 3.19 1.35
N ARG A 159 -8.04 2.42 2.40
CA ARG A 159 -9.17 2.71 3.31
C ARG A 159 -8.89 3.79 4.35
N LYS A 160 -7.64 4.19 4.53
CA LYS A 160 -7.25 5.20 5.54
C LYS A 160 -7.25 6.64 5.01
N TYR A 161 -7.22 6.83 3.72
CA TYR A 161 -7.23 8.15 3.10
C TYR A 161 -8.47 8.35 2.20
#